data_0121370ceed07a96b71c039abe191db0
#
_entry.id   0121370ceed07a96b71c039abe191db0
#
_cell.length_a   1.000
_cell.length_b   1.000
_cell.length_c   1.000
_cell.angle_alpha   90.00
_cell.angle_beta   90.00
_cell.angle_gamma   90.00
#
_symmetry.space_group_name_H-M   'P 1'
#
loop_
_entity.id
_entity.type
_entity.pdbx_description
1 polymer ?
#
loop_
_entity_poly.entity_id
_entity_poly.type
_entity_poly.pdbx_seq_one_letter_code
_entity_poly.pdbx_strand_id
1 'polypeptide(L)'
;MKQIIKRGSFFTLMFMLLGCLSLYAADNDLITKQITIHLEKAGTLPDRIGSSKKYKITNLKIIGEINGTDLRMIREMAGSISYGNSTDGKLSVLDLSEAKIVEGGDSYYTDYDNNNYYPLAELI
;
A
#
# COMPACT_ATOMS: atom_id res chain seq x y z
N MET A 1 -24.19 -26.19 34.37
CA MET A 1 -23.63 -26.59 33.05
C MET A 1 -24.40 -26.08 31.86
N LYS A 2 -25.72 -26.30 31.83
CA LYS A 2 -26.54 -25.79 30.69
C LYS A 2 -26.51 -24.28 30.55
N GLN A 3 -26.44 -23.52 31.64
CA GLN A 3 -26.36 -22.07 31.58
C GLN A 3 -25.05 -21.54 31.00
N ILE A 4 -23.95 -22.23 31.22
CA ILE A 4 -22.65 -21.87 30.66
C ILE A 4 -22.63 -22.07 29.16
N ILE A 5 -23.23 -23.15 28.67
CA ILE A 5 -23.36 -23.45 27.26
C ILE A 5 -24.20 -22.39 26.54
N LYS A 6 -25.32 -21.98 27.16
CA LYS A 6 -26.19 -20.93 26.63
C LYS A 6 -25.46 -19.58 26.53
N ARG A 7 -24.66 -19.24 27.53
CA ARG A 7 -23.85 -18.02 27.51
C ARG A 7 -22.81 -18.06 26.42
N GLY A 8 -22.15 -19.19 26.26
CA GLY A 8 -21.17 -19.38 25.18
C GLY A 8 -21.80 -19.20 23.80
N SER A 9 -23.00 -19.78 23.59
CA SER A 9 -23.72 -19.63 22.33
C SER A 9 -24.13 -18.19 22.05
N PHE A 10 -24.52 -17.46 23.07
CA PHE A 10 -24.90 -16.06 22.96
C PHE A 10 -23.71 -15.20 22.56
N PHE A 11 -22.56 -15.39 23.18
CA PHE A 11 -21.35 -14.66 22.83
C PHE A 11 -20.88 -14.98 21.42
N THR A 12 -20.96 -16.22 21.01
CA THR A 12 -20.60 -16.63 19.66
C THR A 12 -21.47 -15.95 18.62
N LEU A 13 -22.78 -15.88 18.88
CA LEU A 13 -23.73 -15.21 17.99
C LEU A 13 -23.45 -13.73 17.88
N MET A 14 -23.13 -13.08 18.99
CA MET A 14 -22.80 -11.66 19.01
C MET A 14 -21.52 -11.36 18.25
N PHE A 15 -20.53 -12.23 18.33
CA PHE A 15 -19.31 -12.13 17.55
C PHE A 15 -19.56 -12.25 16.06
N MET A 16 -20.46 -13.13 15.66
CA MET A 16 -20.83 -13.29 14.24
C MET A 16 -21.51 -12.04 13.69
N LEU A 17 -22.38 -11.42 14.47
CA LEU A 17 -23.03 -10.17 14.07
C LEU A 17 -22.04 -9.02 13.90
N LEU A 18 -21.10 -8.89 14.81
CA LEU A 18 -20.03 -7.91 14.69
C LEU A 18 -19.11 -8.20 13.51
N GLY A 19 -18.83 -9.47 13.23
CA GLY A 19 -18.07 -9.88 12.08
C GLY A 19 -18.75 -9.51 10.76
N CYS A 20 -20.06 -9.70 10.66
CA CYS A 20 -20.83 -9.31 9.49
C CYS A 20 -20.82 -7.80 9.25
N LEU A 21 -20.93 -6.99 10.29
CA LEU A 21 -20.83 -5.54 10.19
C LEU A 21 -19.44 -5.11 9.74
N SER A 22 -18.40 -5.78 10.22
CA SER A 22 -17.04 -5.52 9.80
C SER A 22 -16.80 -5.84 8.32
N LEU A 23 -17.45 -6.90 7.81
CA LEU A 23 -17.35 -7.26 6.40
C LEU A 23 -18.00 -6.23 5.48
N TYR A 24 -19.10 -5.61 5.90
CA TYR A 24 -19.71 -4.52 5.13
C TYR A 24 -18.83 -3.29 5.06
N ALA A 25 -18.13 -2.98 6.13
CA ALA A 25 -17.20 -1.85 6.17
C ALA A 25 -15.89 -2.18 5.44
N ALA A 26 -15.48 -3.45 5.38
CA ALA A 26 -14.19 -3.88 4.86
C ALA A 26 -13.98 -3.54 3.38
N ASP A 27 -15.04 -3.47 2.56
CA ASP A 27 -14.91 -3.13 1.14
C ASP A 27 -14.42 -1.69 0.93
N ASN A 28 -14.66 -0.81 1.91
CA ASN A 28 -14.27 0.59 1.86
C ASN A 28 -13.26 0.97 2.94
N ASP A 29 -12.86 0.02 3.79
CA ASP A 29 -11.96 0.30 4.89
C ASP A 29 -10.52 0.43 4.45
N LEU A 30 -9.89 1.51 4.90
CA LEU A 30 -8.47 1.71 4.72
C LEU A 30 -7.69 0.84 5.71
N ILE A 31 -6.51 0.42 5.30
CA ILE A 31 -5.57 -0.27 6.18
C ILE A 31 -4.78 0.80 6.92
N THR A 32 -5.13 1.05 8.18
CA THR A 32 -4.49 2.09 9.00
C THR A 32 -3.26 1.60 9.74
N LYS A 33 -3.16 0.29 9.91
CA LYS A 33 -1.99 -0.35 10.51
C LYS A 33 -0.79 -0.22 9.56
N GLN A 34 0.40 0.02 10.12
CA GLN A 34 1.61 0.05 9.31
C GLN A 34 1.85 -1.31 8.65
N ILE A 35 2.01 -1.28 7.35
CA ILE A 35 2.41 -2.44 6.55
C ILE A 35 3.91 -2.33 6.29
N THR A 36 4.64 -3.36 6.67
CA THR A 36 6.08 -3.43 6.42
C THR A 36 6.36 -4.41 5.30
N ILE A 37 7.01 -3.93 4.26
CA ILE A 37 7.42 -4.73 3.10
C ILE A 37 8.93 -4.82 3.06
N HIS A 38 9.44 -6.03 3.05
CA HIS A 38 10.86 -6.30 2.88
C HIS A 38 11.13 -6.68 1.44
N LEU A 39 11.84 -5.83 0.71
CA LEU A 39 12.19 -6.09 -0.68
C LEU A 39 13.60 -6.68 -0.75
N GLU A 40 13.69 -7.90 -1.25
CA GLU A 40 14.97 -8.54 -1.49
C GLU A 40 15.62 -8.03 -2.78
N LYS A 41 14.81 -7.50 -3.68
CA LYS A 41 15.26 -6.99 -4.98
C LYS A 41 14.51 -5.71 -5.32
N ALA A 42 15.24 -4.69 -5.77
CA ALA A 42 14.64 -3.44 -6.25
C ALA A 42 13.73 -3.69 -7.45
N GLY A 43 12.62 -2.97 -7.52
CA GLY A 43 11.67 -3.08 -8.62
C GLY A 43 10.57 -4.11 -8.39
N THR A 44 10.50 -4.74 -7.23
CA THR A 44 9.55 -5.82 -6.95
C THR A 44 8.37 -5.41 -6.08
N LEU A 45 8.28 -4.15 -5.69
CA LEU A 45 7.16 -3.68 -4.87
C LEU A 45 5.79 -3.96 -5.52
N PRO A 46 5.60 -3.74 -6.85
CA PRO A 46 4.32 -4.08 -7.48
C PRO A 46 3.92 -5.54 -7.34
N ASP A 47 4.88 -6.46 -7.32
CA ASP A 47 4.62 -7.88 -7.13
C ASP A 47 4.30 -8.23 -5.68
N ARG A 48 4.78 -7.43 -4.74
CA ARG A 48 4.59 -7.65 -3.31
C ARG A 48 3.27 -7.08 -2.81
N ILE A 49 2.78 -6.03 -3.44
CA ILE A 49 1.50 -5.41 -3.08
C ILE A 49 0.51 -5.68 -4.20
N GLY A 50 -0.51 -6.47 -3.91
CA GLY A 50 -1.54 -6.77 -4.89
C GLY A 50 -2.40 -5.55 -5.23
N SER A 51 -2.99 -5.55 -6.42
CA SER A 51 -3.83 -4.45 -6.89
C SER A 51 -5.01 -4.17 -5.97
N SER A 52 -5.51 -5.19 -5.26
CA SER A 52 -6.62 -5.02 -4.32
C SER A 52 -6.26 -4.23 -3.07
N LYS A 53 -4.99 -4.20 -2.68
CA LYS A 53 -4.51 -3.49 -1.48
C LYS A 53 -3.83 -2.18 -1.79
N LYS A 54 -3.43 -1.96 -3.03
CA LYS A 54 -2.65 -0.81 -3.48
C LYS A 54 -3.22 0.53 -3.02
N TYR A 55 -4.54 0.69 -3.08
CA TYR A 55 -5.20 1.95 -2.74
C TYR A 55 -5.82 1.95 -1.34
N LYS A 56 -5.59 0.91 -0.56
CA LYS A 56 -6.09 0.80 0.81
C LYS A 56 -5.02 1.06 1.87
N ILE A 57 -3.75 0.92 1.51
CA ILE A 57 -2.63 1.10 2.42
C ILE A 57 -2.42 2.60 2.69
N THR A 58 -2.42 2.97 3.97
CA THR A 58 -2.23 4.37 4.38
C THR A 58 -0.88 4.61 5.04
N ASN A 59 -0.23 3.56 5.53
CA ASN A 59 1.01 3.64 6.28
C ASN A 59 1.91 2.49 5.82
N LEU A 60 3.01 2.83 5.16
CA LEU A 60 3.90 1.86 4.54
C LEU A 60 5.34 2.07 5.01
N LYS A 61 5.97 1.00 5.43
CA LYS A 61 7.41 0.95 5.67
C LYS A 61 8.04 -0.02 4.69
N ILE A 62 9.12 0.41 4.05
CA ILE A 62 9.88 -0.44 3.13
C ILE A 62 11.29 -0.63 3.67
N ILE A 63 11.73 -1.88 3.67
CA ILE A 63 13.08 -2.28 4.04
C ILE A 63 13.72 -2.90 2.79
N GLY A 64 14.93 -2.47 2.47
CA GLY A 64 15.68 -3.02 1.34
C GLY A 64 15.87 -2.01 0.21
N GLU A 65 16.25 -2.51 -0.96
CA GLU A 65 16.53 -1.66 -2.10
C GLU A 65 15.27 -1.34 -2.90
N ILE A 66 15.11 -0.07 -3.27
CA ILE A 66 14.02 0.41 -4.12
C ILE A 66 14.60 1.19 -5.30
N ASN A 67 13.91 1.15 -6.43
CA ASN A 67 14.28 1.89 -7.63
C ASN A 67 13.08 2.66 -8.21
N GLY A 68 13.20 3.15 -9.44
CA GLY A 68 12.16 3.95 -10.09
C GLY A 68 10.82 3.24 -10.20
N THR A 69 10.80 1.94 -10.45
CA THR A 69 9.57 1.16 -10.51
C THR A 69 8.82 1.18 -9.18
N ASP A 70 9.55 1.01 -8.09
CA ASP A 70 8.98 1.05 -6.74
C ASP A 70 8.47 2.44 -6.39
N LEU A 71 9.26 3.48 -6.70
CA LEU A 71 8.85 4.87 -6.45
C LEU A 71 7.62 5.26 -7.24
N ARG A 72 7.50 4.78 -8.48
CA ARG A 72 6.31 5.00 -9.30
C ARG A 72 5.07 4.41 -8.62
N MET A 73 5.17 3.20 -8.10
CA MET A 73 4.07 2.58 -7.38
C MET A 73 3.72 3.34 -6.11
N ILE A 74 4.71 3.77 -5.34
CA ILE A 74 4.51 4.56 -4.12
C ILE A 74 3.76 5.85 -4.47
N ARG A 75 4.11 6.51 -5.56
CA ARG A 75 3.40 7.71 -6.03
C ARG A 75 1.93 7.42 -6.32
N GLU A 76 1.66 6.32 -7.02
CA GLU A 76 0.28 5.92 -7.31
C GLU A 76 -0.49 5.60 -6.04
N MET A 77 0.14 4.98 -5.06
CA MET A 77 -0.45 4.70 -3.76
C MET A 77 -0.73 5.98 -2.96
N ALA A 78 0.04 7.03 -3.22
CA ALA A 78 -0.15 8.33 -2.58
C ALA A 78 -1.18 9.22 -3.28
N GLY A 79 -1.78 8.74 -4.35
CA GLY A 79 -2.88 9.43 -5.00
C GLY A 79 -2.55 10.14 -6.30
N SER A 80 -1.37 9.93 -6.87
CA SER A 80 -0.95 10.66 -8.08
C SER A 80 -0.37 9.73 -9.14
N ILE A 81 -0.66 10.04 -10.38
CA ILE A 81 0.02 9.50 -11.55
C ILE A 81 0.54 10.66 -12.39
N SER A 82 1.20 10.33 -13.50
CA SER A 82 1.71 11.33 -14.44
C SER A 82 0.62 12.31 -14.89
N TYR A 83 1.01 13.51 -15.27
CA TYR A 83 0.12 14.57 -15.78
C TYR A 83 -0.86 15.19 -14.77
N GLY A 84 -0.60 15.03 -13.50
CA GLY A 84 -1.49 15.57 -12.47
C GLY A 84 -2.81 14.83 -12.32
N ASN A 85 -2.96 13.69 -12.97
CA ASN A 85 -4.10 12.82 -12.73
C ASN A 85 -4.01 12.21 -11.35
N SER A 86 -5.15 11.90 -10.76
CA SER A 86 -5.22 11.33 -9.44
C SER A 86 -5.57 9.85 -9.48
N THR A 87 -5.15 9.13 -8.45
CA THR A 87 -5.57 7.76 -8.16
C THR A 87 -6.38 7.75 -6.87
N ASP A 88 -6.98 6.61 -6.56
CA ASP A 88 -7.68 6.41 -5.29
C ASP A 88 -6.73 6.12 -4.11
N GLY A 89 -5.43 6.30 -4.31
CA GLY A 89 -4.41 6.05 -3.29
C GLY A 89 -4.59 6.93 -2.06
N LYS A 90 -4.37 6.33 -0.89
CA LYS A 90 -4.55 6.97 0.42
C LYS A 90 -3.30 6.90 1.29
N LEU A 91 -2.15 6.59 0.70
CA LEU A 91 -0.90 6.53 1.44
C LEU A 91 -0.55 7.92 1.98
N SER A 92 -0.45 8.02 3.29
CA SER A 92 -0.17 9.28 4.00
C SER A 92 1.11 9.21 4.86
N VAL A 93 1.55 8.01 5.20
CA VAL A 93 2.77 7.80 5.99
C VAL A 93 3.67 6.83 5.22
N LEU A 94 4.89 7.27 4.97
CA LEU A 94 5.90 6.48 4.27
C LEU A 94 7.19 6.51 5.06
N ASP A 95 7.64 5.34 5.49
CA ASP A 95 8.90 5.17 6.21
C ASP A 95 9.91 4.47 5.30
N LEU A 96 10.90 5.22 4.85
CA LEU A 96 12.01 4.73 4.03
C LEU A 96 13.34 4.74 4.80
N SER A 97 13.29 4.82 6.13
CA SER A 97 14.50 4.91 6.96
C SER A 97 15.42 3.69 6.82
N GLU A 98 14.85 2.53 6.48
CA GLU A 98 15.60 1.29 6.26
C GLU A 98 15.62 0.86 4.80
N ALA A 99 15.26 1.77 3.90
CA ALA A 99 15.31 1.55 2.46
C ALA A 99 16.55 2.22 1.87
N LYS A 100 17.03 1.63 0.77
CA LYS A 100 18.12 2.20 -0.02
C LYS A 100 17.61 2.44 -1.42
N ILE A 101 17.71 3.68 -1.88
CA ILE A 101 17.32 4.04 -3.24
C ILE A 101 18.47 3.73 -4.16
N VAL A 102 18.22 2.91 -5.17
CA VAL A 102 19.21 2.50 -6.17
C VAL A 102 18.72 2.88 -7.56
N GLU A 103 19.64 3.02 -8.50
CA GLU A 103 19.28 3.34 -9.88
C GLU A 103 18.56 2.17 -10.56
N GLY A 104 17.86 2.47 -11.65
CA GLY A 104 17.18 1.48 -12.47
C GLY A 104 15.66 1.53 -12.34
N GLY A 105 15.03 0.58 -13.01
CA GLY A 105 13.57 0.51 -13.08
C GLY A 105 12.95 1.52 -14.02
N ASP A 106 11.63 1.64 -13.97
CA ASP A 106 10.88 2.58 -14.79
C ASP A 106 11.08 4.02 -14.33
N SER A 107 10.86 4.97 -15.24
CA SER A 107 10.82 6.38 -14.87
C SER A 107 9.68 6.63 -13.90
N TYR A 108 9.95 7.28 -12.78
CA TYR A 108 8.91 7.61 -11.83
C TYR A 108 8.23 8.96 -12.13
N TYR A 109 8.81 9.74 -13.01
CA TYR A 109 8.27 11.01 -13.46
C TYR A 109 8.53 11.18 -14.97
N THR A 110 7.57 11.73 -15.68
CA THR A 110 7.69 12.07 -17.10
C THR A 110 7.20 13.49 -17.31
N ASP A 111 8.03 14.32 -17.91
CA ASP A 111 7.66 15.67 -18.32
C ASP A 111 7.22 15.62 -19.78
N TYR A 112 5.93 15.74 -19.99
CA TYR A 112 5.37 15.61 -21.32
C TYR A 112 5.49 16.88 -22.18
N ASP A 113 5.58 18.03 -21.55
CA ASP A 113 5.74 19.27 -22.28
C ASP A 113 7.07 19.33 -23.00
N ASN A 114 8.09 18.68 -22.47
CA ASN A 114 9.42 18.64 -23.01
C ASN A 114 9.85 17.24 -23.47
N ASN A 115 8.96 16.26 -23.45
CA ASN A 115 9.27 14.86 -23.74
C ASN A 115 10.42 14.29 -22.90
N ASN A 116 10.63 14.81 -21.72
CA ASN A 116 11.71 14.37 -20.85
C ASN A 116 11.24 13.26 -19.93
N TYR A 117 12.05 12.22 -19.82
CA TYR A 117 11.89 11.13 -18.90
C TYR A 117 12.95 11.27 -17.82
N TYR A 118 12.52 11.19 -16.57
CA TYR A 118 13.42 11.29 -15.44
C TYR A 118 13.61 9.93 -14.78
N PRO A 119 14.55 9.11 -15.27
CA PRO A 119 14.95 7.91 -14.55
C PRO A 119 15.70 8.30 -13.28
N LEU A 120 15.65 7.45 -12.29
CA LEU A 120 16.22 7.74 -10.98
C LEU A 120 17.72 8.05 -11.05
N ALA A 121 18.45 7.39 -11.95
CA ALA A 121 19.88 7.59 -12.13
C ALA A 121 20.26 9.04 -12.50
N GLU A 122 19.36 9.78 -13.16
CA GLU A 122 19.61 11.16 -13.57
C GLU A 122 19.31 12.17 -12.44
N LEU A 123 18.55 11.76 -11.44
CA LEU A 123 18.12 12.63 -10.37
C LEU A 123 18.92 12.46 -9.09
N ILE A 124 19.70 11.45 -9.00
CA ILE A 124 20.63 11.19 -7.91
C ILE A 124 22.03 11.60 -8.30
#